data_e5f9b200eccd8aaf1440d12a8bd93121
#
_entry.id   e5f9b200eccd8aaf1440d12a8bd93121
#
_cell.length_a   1.000
_cell.length_b   1.000
_cell.length_c   1.000
_cell.angle_alpha   90.00
_cell.angle_beta   90.00
_cell.angle_gamma   90.00
#
_symmetry.space_group_name_H-M   'P 1'
#
loop_
_entity.id
_entity.type
_entity.pdbx_description
1 polymer ?
#
loop_
_entity_poly.entity_id
_entity_poly.type
_entity_poly.pdbx_seq_one_letter_code
_entity_poly.pdbx_strand_id
1 'polypeptide(L)'
;MYSARDDKKSTYTLHPKTKIPCPKCKTPLPTQLPTCPEQKCGYIAPVSSDLGADYFSLFALPGVRDGEGSSRNAFSIDPRELRGRFLQMQKVCHPDRWAQKGEDEAQIAVNQSALLNKAYQTLLSPRLRGEYILAHHGIDITEMDNMDREQELMMQVMEAREELESAEGEEVKALMEANAERVEKVTAELEDAIGREDWAQAKRSVIQLRYWESFKRAGQGMEV
;
A
#
# COMPACT_ATOMS: atom_id res chain seq x y z
N MET A 1 0.21 -18.61 35.59
CA MET A 1 1.57 -18.35 35.08
C MET A 1 1.45 -17.85 33.64
N TYR A 2 1.44 -16.52 33.49
CA TYR A 2 1.43 -15.89 32.15
C TYR A 2 2.89 -15.81 31.66
N SER A 3 3.17 -16.54 30.59
CA SER A 3 4.46 -16.49 29.91
C SER A 3 4.64 -15.15 29.22
N ALA A 4 5.68 -14.41 29.59
CA ALA A 4 6.09 -13.20 28.94
C ALA A 4 6.42 -13.50 27.47
N ARG A 5 5.69 -12.86 26.53
CA ARG A 5 6.05 -12.86 25.11
C ARG A 5 7.28 -11.97 24.96
N ASP A 6 8.37 -12.58 24.53
CA ASP A 6 9.58 -11.88 24.06
C ASP A 6 9.19 -10.88 22.95
N ASP A 7 9.10 -9.61 23.33
CA ASP A 7 9.13 -8.48 22.41
C ASP A 7 10.54 -8.40 21.79
N LYS A 8 10.80 -9.23 20.79
CA LYS A 8 11.91 -9.00 19.88
C LYS A 8 11.64 -7.68 19.19
N LYS A 9 12.25 -6.61 19.66
CA LYS A 9 12.37 -5.33 18.95
C LYS A 9 12.93 -5.64 17.57
N SER A 10 12.04 -5.75 16.59
CA SER A 10 12.40 -5.89 15.18
C SER A 10 13.04 -4.57 14.77
N THR A 11 14.36 -4.55 14.78
CA THR A 11 15.16 -3.44 14.26
C THR A 11 15.20 -3.57 12.73
N TYR A 12 14.09 -3.19 12.08
CA TYR A 12 14.11 -3.00 10.62
C TYR A 12 15.03 -1.83 10.30
N THR A 13 16.26 -2.14 9.98
CA THR A 13 17.22 -1.15 9.52
C THR A 13 16.92 -0.88 8.04
N LEU A 14 16.58 0.37 7.71
CA LEU A 14 16.55 0.83 6.33
C LEU A 14 17.98 0.74 5.81
N HIS A 15 18.29 -0.33 5.09
CA HIS A 15 19.53 -0.37 4.33
C HIS A 15 19.33 0.51 3.09
N PRO A 16 20.10 1.59 2.92
CA PRO A 16 19.96 2.45 1.76
C PRO A 16 20.30 1.65 0.51
N LYS A 17 19.29 1.22 -0.24
CA LYS A 17 19.49 0.68 -1.61
C LYS A 17 19.99 1.77 -2.54
N THR A 18 19.67 3.02 -2.25
CA THR A 18 20.14 4.20 -2.96
C THR A 18 21.32 4.81 -2.20
N LYS A 19 22.52 4.78 -2.78
CA LYS A 19 23.67 5.51 -2.25
C LYS A 19 23.60 7.01 -2.59
N ILE A 20 22.41 7.62 -2.50
CA ILE A 20 22.24 9.05 -2.76
C ILE A 20 22.78 9.80 -1.55
N PRO A 21 23.89 10.54 -1.67
CA PRO A 21 24.40 11.32 -0.56
C PRO A 21 23.57 12.58 -0.38
N CYS A 22 23.33 12.95 0.88
CA CYS A 22 22.74 14.25 1.19
C CYS A 22 23.59 15.37 0.56
N PRO A 23 23.01 16.29 -0.21
CA PRO A 23 23.78 17.39 -0.83
C PRO A 23 24.53 18.25 0.18
N LYS A 24 23.98 18.40 1.40
CA LYS A 24 24.54 19.29 2.44
C LYS A 24 25.61 18.62 3.30
N CYS A 25 25.36 17.43 3.85
CA CYS A 25 26.29 16.79 4.80
C CYS A 25 26.88 15.46 4.31
N LYS A 26 26.54 15.02 3.10
CA LYS A 26 26.99 13.77 2.48
C LYS A 26 26.55 12.48 3.17
N THR A 27 25.79 12.56 4.26
CA THR A 27 25.17 11.38 4.88
C THR A 27 24.26 10.67 3.87
N PRO A 28 24.32 9.34 3.72
CA PRO A 28 23.44 8.61 2.83
C PRO A 28 21.96 8.81 3.19
N LEU A 29 21.14 9.14 2.21
CA LEU A 29 19.69 9.20 2.39
C LEU A 29 19.14 7.77 2.49
N PRO A 30 18.22 7.49 3.42
CA PRO A 30 17.72 6.13 3.67
C PRO A 30 16.83 5.59 2.54
N THR A 31 16.22 6.50 1.78
CA THR A 31 15.30 6.21 0.66
C THR A 31 15.44 7.28 -0.42
N GLN A 32 14.58 7.24 -1.42
CA GLN A 32 14.49 8.32 -2.43
C GLN A 32 13.84 9.61 -1.89
N LEU A 33 13.34 9.61 -0.65
CA LEU A 33 12.82 10.83 -0.04
C LEU A 33 13.97 11.83 0.17
N PRO A 34 13.88 13.06 -0.38
CA PRO A 34 14.96 14.04 -0.33
C PRO A 34 14.99 14.76 1.03
N THR A 35 15.14 13.99 2.12
CA THR A 35 15.19 14.49 3.50
C THR A 35 16.29 13.78 4.26
N CYS A 36 17.20 14.57 4.86
CA CYS A 36 18.33 14.04 5.61
C CYS A 36 17.87 13.53 6.98
N PRO A 37 18.26 12.30 7.36
CA PRO A 37 17.95 11.75 8.68
C PRO A 37 18.76 12.45 9.80
N GLU A 38 19.90 13.07 9.46
CA GLU A 38 20.76 13.75 10.41
C GLU A 38 20.12 15.04 10.92
N GLN A 39 19.81 15.09 12.22
CA GLN A 39 19.04 16.20 12.82
C GLN A 39 19.72 17.57 12.68
N LYS A 40 21.05 17.61 12.74
CA LYS A 40 21.83 18.85 12.65
C LYS A 40 21.97 19.36 11.22
N CYS A 41 21.72 18.50 10.23
CA CYS A 41 21.93 18.85 8.82
C CYS A 41 20.90 19.86 8.31
N GLY A 42 19.62 19.65 8.63
CA GLY A 42 18.54 20.53 8.19
C GLY A 42 18.35 20.57 6.67
N TYR A 43 18.61 19.47 5.95
CA TYR A 43 18.32 19.35 4.53
C TYR A 43 16.98 18.65 4.31
N ILE A 44 16.09 19.34 3.63
CA ILE A 44 14.82 18.83 3.09
C ILE A 44 14.60 19.54 1.74
N ALA A 45 14.05 18.81 0.77
CA ALA A 45 13.70 19.36 -0.54
C ALA A 45 12.36 18.79 -1.03
N PRO A 46 11.67 19.47 -1.96
CA PRO A 46 10.46 18.94 -2.58
C PRO A 46 10.76 17.60 -3.27
N VAL A 47 9.78 16.69 -3.24
CA VAL A 47 9.84 15.50 -4.07
C VAL A 47 9.58 15.93 -5.50
N SER A 48 10.54 15.70 -6.38
CA SER A 48 10.42 16.07 -7.79
C SER A 48 9.31 15.24 -8.46
N SER A 49 8.45 15.88 -9.23
CA SER A 49 7.41 15.23 -10.02
C SER A 49 7.99 14.25 -11.06
N ASP A 50 9.19 14.54 -11.55
CA ASP A 50 9.87 13.72 -12.55
C ASP A 50 10.41 12.39 -12.00
N LEU A 51 10.61 12.32 -10.68
CA LEU A 51 10.98 11.07 -10.01
C LEU A 51 9.78 10.12 -9.87
N GLY A 52 8.58 10.49 -10.38
CA GLY A 52 7.35 9.72 -10.27
C GLY A 52 7.46 8.87 -9.01
N ALA A 53 7.24 9.45 -7.82
CA ALA A 53 7.67 8.86 -6.56
C ALA A 53 7.15 7.43 -6.47
N ASP A 54 7.98 6.46 -6.86
CA ASP A 54 7.66 5.05 -6.74
C ASP A 54 7.48 4.74 -5.26
N TYR A 55 6.26 4.34 -4.90
CA TYR A 55 5.89 4.11 -3.51
C TYR A 55 6.74 3.03 -2.84
N PHE A 56 7.21 2.04 -3.60
CA PHE A 56 8.12 1.02 -3.08
C PHE A 56 9.47 1.64 -2.71
N SER A 57 10.00 2.50 -3.54
CA SER A 57 11.28 3.19 -3.31
C SER A 57 11.22 4.16 -2.13
N LEU A 58 10.06 4.77 -1.84
CA LEU A 58 9.87 5.61 -0.65
C LEU A 58 10.10 4.84 0.66
N PHE A 59 9.83 3.54 0.64
CA PHE A 59 10.03 2.66 1.80
C PHE A 59 11.23 1.72 1.64
N ALA A 60 12.06 1.90 0.61
CA ALA A 60 13.16 1.00 0.27
C ALA A 60 12.72 -0.47 0.11
N LEU A 61 11.48 -0.69 -0.32
CA LEU A 61 10.94 -2.01 -0.65
C LEU A 61 11.37 -2.43 -2.05
N PRO A 62 11.42 -3.75 -2.37
CA PRO A 62 11.54 -4.23 -3.74
C PRO A 62 10.38 -3.69 -4.57
N GLY A 63 10.68 -3.04 -5.68
CA GLY A 63 9.69 -2.37 -6.52
C GLY A 63 9.42 -3.07 -7.83
N VAL A 64 8.45 -2.54 -8.59
CA VAL A 64 8.08 -3.00 -9.94
C VAL A 64 9.23 -2.78 -10.94
N ARG A 65 10.13 -1.83 -10.67
CA ARG A 65 11.22 -1.42 -11.59
C ARG A 65 12.59 -2.00 -11.27
N ASP A 66 12.70 -2.82 -10.23
CA ASP A 66 13.97 -3.50 -9.90
C ASP A 66 14.20 -4.63 -10.91
N GLY A 67 14.49 -4.25 -12.18
CA GLY A 67 14.78 -5.16 -13.26
C GLY A 67 15.90 -6.15 -12.92
N GLU A 68 15.84 -7.34 -13.53
CA GLU A 68 16.81 -8.42 -13.51
C GLU A 68 17.27 -8.88 -12.12
N GLY A 69 16.59 -9.89 -11.58
CA GLY A 69 17.06 -10.70 -10.47
C GLY A 69 16.32 -10.58 -9.15
N SER A 70 15.29 -9.75 -9.03
CA SER A 70 14.43 -9.79 -7.84
C SER A 70 13.40 -10.92 -8.00
N SER A 71 13.73 -12.08 -7.48
CA SER A 71 12.86 -13.28 -7.36
C SER A 71 11.65 -13.03 -6.45
N ARG A 72 11.39 -11.81 -6.04
CA ARG A 72 10.28 -11.45 -5.15
C ARG A 72 9.21 -10.73 -5.94
N ASN A 73 8.02 -11.31 -5.91
CA ASN A 73 6.81 -10.66 -6.39
C ASN A 73 6.63 -9.30 -5.70
N ALA A 74 6.57 -8.21 -6.49
CA ALA A 74 6.38 -6.85 -5.97
C ALA A 74 5.08 -6.71 -5.15
N PHE A 75 4.12 -7.59 -5.38
CA PHE A 75 2.87 -7.63 -4.63
C PHE A 75 3.04 -8.18 -3.21
N SER A 76 3.98 -9.11 -2.99
CA SER A 76 4.21 -9.76 -1.69
C SER A 76 4.97 -8.84 -0.73
N ILE A 77 4.24 -8.09 0.09
CA ILE A 77 4.78 -7.17 1.10
C ILE A 77 4.39 -7.66 2.49
N ASP A 78 5.36 -7.75 3.40
CA ASP A 78 5.06 -7.91 4.84
C ASP A 78 4.48 -6.61 5.41
N PRO A 79 3.21 -6.60 5.88
CA PRO A 79 2.59 -5.41 6.45
C PRO A 79 3.33 -4.86 7.69
N ARG A 80 4.01 -5.72 8.46
CA ARG A 80 4.79 -5.31 9.63
C ARG A 80 6.05 -4.59 9.21
N GLU A 81 6.72 -5.10 8.19
CA GLU A 81 7.89 -4.45 7.60
C GLU A 81 7.52 -3.09 7.00
N LEU A 82 6.47 -3.01 6.20
CA LEU A 82 5.95 -1.77 5.62
C LEU A 82 5.65 -0.73 6.72
N ARG A 83 4.94 -1.14 7.79
CA ARG A 83 4.64 -0.26 8.93
C ARG A 83 5.90 0.25 9.61
N GLY A 84 6.86 -0.64 9.86
CA GLY A 84 8.14 -0.26 10.48
C GLY A 84 8.87 0.81 9.67
N ARG A 85 8.96 0.63 8.35
CA ARG A 85 9.60 1.56 7.43
C ARG A 85 8.83 2.89 7.33
N PHE A 86 7.51 2.84 7.26
CA PHE A 86 6.65 4.02 7.30
C PHE A 86 6.92 4.88 8.54
N LEU A 87 6.92 4.27 9.75
CA LEU A 87 7.17 4.99 10.99
C LEU A 87 8.58 5.62 11.05
N GLN A 88 9.59 4.93 10.49
CA GLN A 88 10.95 5.47 10.40
C GLN A 88 10.99 6.69 9.48
N MET A 89 10.34 6.63 8.33
CA MET A 89 10.31 7.74 7.38
C MET A 89 9.50 8.92 7.92
N GLN A 90 8.38 8.66 8.60
CA GLN A 90 7.60 9.71 9.26
C GLN A 90 8.42 10.47 10.30
N LYS A 91 9.27 9.80 11.10
CA LYS A 91 10.17 10.48 12.05
C LYS A 91 11.14 11.44 11.37
N VAL A 92 11.52 11.18 10.13
CA VAL A 92 12.47 12.02 9.37
C VAL A 92 11.79 13.26 8.81
N CYS A 93 10.57 13.16 8.28
CA CYS A 93 9.85 14.26 7.62
C CYS A 93 8.66 14.81 8.43
N HIS A 94 8.50 14.44 9.72
CA HIS A 94 7.36 14.92 10.51
C HIS A 94 7.32 16.46 10.56
N PRO A 95 6.18 17.09 10.27
CA PRO A 95 6.09 18.57 10.22
C PRO A 95 6.58 19.27 11.49
N ASP A 96 6.32 18.73 12.69
CA ASP A 96 6.77 19.30 13.96
C ASP A 96 8.29 19.44 14.04
N ARG A 97 9.03 18.52 13.42
CA ARG A 97 10.49 18.60 13.35
C ARG A 97 10.99 19.78 12.54
N TRP A 98 10.20 20.22 11.57
CA TRP A 98 10.54 21.27 10.61
C TRP A 98 9.89 22.61 10.89
N ALA A 99 8.89 22.67 11.79
CA ALA A 99 8.13 23.87 12.12
C ALA A 99 9.01 25.08 12.56
N GLN A 100 10.19 24.80 13.14
CA GLN A 100 11.12 25.84 13.61
C GLN A 100 12.29 26.09 12.64
N LYS A 101 12.33 25.41 11.48
CA LYS A 101 13.43 25.52 10.51
C LYS A 101 13.21 26.61 9.45
N GLY A 102 11.99 26.89 9.12
CA GLY A 102 11.54 27.83 8.12
C GLY A 102 10.16 27.46 7.62
N GLU A 103 9.43 28.44 7.03
CA GLU A 103 8.09 28.21 6.52
C GLU A 103 8.10 27.27 5.30
N ASP A 104 9.08 27.44 4.41
CA ASP A 104 9.26 26.59 3.22
C ASP A 104 9.58 25.15 3.60
N GLU A 105 10.52 24.95 4.54
CA GLU A 105 10.88 23.62 5.03
C GLU A 105 9.70 22.93 5.72
N ALA A 106 8.91 23.67 6.50
CA ALA A 106 7.72 23.16 7.14
C ALA A 106 6.67 22.72 6.11
N GLN A 107 6.43 23.52 5.07
CA GLN A 107 5.50 23.15 3.99
C GLN A 107 5.96 21.94 3.19
N ILE A 108 7.25 21.84 2.89
CA ILE A 108 7.83 20.65 2.23
C ILE A 108 7.64 19.41 3.11
N ALA A 109 7.84 19.52 4.42
CA ALA A 109 7.65 18.41 5.36
C ALA A 109 6.19 17.94 5.40
N VAL A 110 5.22 18.87 5.38
CA VAL A 110 3.78 18.53 5.28
C VAL A 110 3.49 17.75 4.01
N ASN A 111 3.99 18.21 2.87
CA ASN A 111 3.77 17.55 1.58
C ASN A 111 4.42 16.16 1.54
N GLN A 112 5.63 16.01 2.08
CA GLN A 112 6.31 14.70 2.16
C GLN A 112 5.57 13.74 3.11
N SER A 113 5.11 14.21 4.25
CA SER A 113 4.32 13.41 5.19
C SER A 113 3.00 12.93 4.56
N ALA A 114 2.31 13.82 3.82
CA ALA A 114 1.09 13.46 3.08
C ALA A 114 1.36 12.40 2.01
N LEU A 115 2.46 12.55 1.25
CA LEU A 115 2.89 11.58 0.25
C LEU A 115 3.19 10.20 0.89
N LEU A 116 3.91 10.17 2.00
CA LEU A 116 4.20 8.92 2.72
C LEU A 116 2.92 8.26 3.24
N ASN A 117 1.97 9.02 3.76
CA ASN A 117 0.67 8.50 4.19
C ASN A 117 -0.08 7.86 3.01
N LYS A 118 -0.16 8.56 1.88
CA LYS A 118 -0.79 8.04 0.66
C LYS A 118 -0.11 6.76 0.18
N ALA A 119 1.21 6.75 0.08
CA ALA A 119 1.99 5.60 -0.34
C ALA A 119 1.79 4.40 0.62
N TYR A 120 1.80 4.65 1.94
CA TYR A 120 1.55 3.62 2.94
C TYR A 120 0.17 2.99 2.79
N GLN A 121 -0.89 3.79 2.69
CA GLN A 121 -2.26 3.30 2.52
C GLN A 121 -2.42 2.51 1.21
N THR A 122 -1.82 2.99 0.12
CA THR A 122 -1.84 2.28 -1.17
C THR A 122 -1.15 0.92 -1.07
N LEU A 123 0.04 0.86 -0.48
CA LEU A 123 0.79 -0.40 -0.38
C LEU A 123 0.23 -1.34 0.69
N LEU A 124 -0.45 -0.83 1.72
CA LEU A 124 -1.06 -1.64 2.77
C LEU A 124 -2.28 -2.41 2.26
N SER A 125 -3.11 -1.79 1.42
CA SER A 125 -4.31 -2.42 0.84
C SER A 125 -3.92 -3.31 -0.35
N PRO A 126 -4.23 -4.62 -0.34
CA PRO A 126 -3.96 -5.51 -1.48
C PRO A 126 -4.56 -5.00 -2.78
N ARG A 127 -5.81 -4.51 -2.76
CA ARG A 127 -6.47 -3.95 -3.94
C ARG A 127 -5.74 -2.73 -4.48
N LEU A 128 -5.50 -1.71 -3.63
CA LEU A 128 -4.84 -0.46 -4.07
C LEU A 128 -3.41 -0.71 -4.54
N ARG A 129 -2.72 -1.66 -3.92
CA ARG A 129 -1.39 -2.11 -4.35
C ARG A 129 -1.44 -2.77 -5.73
N GLY A 130 -2.42 -3.63 -5.98
CA GLY A 130 -2.66 -4.22 -7.30
C GLY A 130 -2.96 -3.15 -8.35
N GLU A 131 -3.86 -2.22 -8.06
CA GLU A 131 -4.17 -1.07 -8.94
C GLU A 131 -2.90 -0.27 -9.27
N TYR A 132 -2.08 0.00 -8.24
CA TYR A 132 -0.83 0.74 -8.39
C TYR A 132 0.18 0.00 -9.29
N ILE A 133 0.34 -1.31 -9.11
CA ILE A 133 1.22 -2.15 -9.95
C ILE A 133 0.72 -2.17 -11.40
N LEU A 134 -0.57 -2.40 -11.62
CA LEU A 134 -1.18 -2.40 -12.97
C LEU A 134 -0.98 -1.06 -13.68
N ALA A 135 -1.20 0.06 -12.98
CA ALA A 135 -0.98 1.39 -13.53
C ALA A 135 0.49 1.63 -13.93
N HIS A 136 1.47 1.07 -13.18
CA HIS A 136 2.88 1.11 -13.57
C HIS A 136 3.19 0.33 -14.85
N HIS A 137 2.39 -0.69 -15.16
CA HIS A 137 2.46 -1.45 -16.41
C HIS A 137 1.59 -0.84 -17.54
N GLY A 138 1.01 0.35 -17.30
CA GLY A 138 0.16 1.05 -18.28
C GLY A 138 -1.20 0.42 -18.50
N ILE A 139 -1.66 -0.40 -17.54
CA ILE A 139 -2.94 -1.11 -17.61
C ILE A 139 -4.00 -0.28 -16.88
N ASP A 140 -5.00 0.16 -17.63
CA ASP A 140 -6.14 0.88 -17.10
C ASP A 140 -7.21 -0.11 -16.61
N ILE A 141 -7.56 0.00 -15.32
CA ILE A 141 -8.60 -0.82 -14.70
C ILE A 141 -10.03 -0.28 -14.95
N THR A 142 -10.16 0.91 -15.54
CA THR A 142 -11.46 1.50 -15.90
C THR A 142 -11.98 1.01 -17.25
N GLU A 143 -11.09 0.52 -18.11
CA GLU A 143 -11.46 -0.08 -19.39
C GLU A 143 -12.03 -1.48 -19.17
N MET A 144 -13.21 -1.72 -19.70
CA MET A 144 -13.91 -3.01 -19.61
C MET A 144 -13.42 -3.95 -20.71
N ASP A 145 -12.72 -5.02 -20.33
CA ASP A 145 -12.21 -6.01 -21.29
C ASP A 145 -13.22 -7.11 -21.65
N ASN A 146 -14.21 -7.37 -20.78
CA ASN A 146 -15.20 -8.43 -20.99
C ASN A 146 -16.50 -8.14 -20.24
N MET A 147 -17.49 -7.58 -20.95
CA MET A 147 -18.77 -7.17 -20.39
C MET A 147 -19.55 -8.35 -19.77
N ASP A 148 -19.51 -9.54 -20.35
CA ASP A 148 -20.31 -10.68 -19.88
C ASP A 148 -19.84 -11.16 -18.50
N ARG A 149 -18.54 -11.24 -18.26
CA ARG A 149 -17.98 -11.66 -16.97
C ARG A 149 -18.13 -10.59 -15.88
N GLU A 150 -18.09 -9.33 -16.25
CA GLU A 150 -18.37 -8.25 -15.29
C GLU A 150 -19.84 -8.22 -14.90
N GLN A 151 -20.74 -8.51 -15.83
CA GLN A 151 -22.17 -8.64 -15.53
C GLN A 151 -22.42 -9.81 -14.56
N GLU A 152 -21.79 -10.97 -14.78
CA GLU A 152 -21.88 -12.11 -13.86
C GLU A 152 -21.39 -11.75 -12.46
N LEU A 153 -20.23 -11.08 -12.34
CA LEU A 153 -19.73 -10.61 -11.05
C LEU A 153 -20.68 -9.60 -10.40
N MET A 154 -21.23 -8.67 -11.18
CA MET A 154 -22.22 -7.69 -10.68
C MET A 154 -23.47 -8.39 -10.14
N MET A 155 -23.98 -9.40 -10.83
CA MET A 155 -25.13 -10.18 -10.37
C MET A 155 -24.82 -10.88 -9.04
N GLN A 156 -23.66 -11.55 -8.92
CA GLN A 156 -23.24 -12.20 -7.67
C GLN A 156 -23.13 -11.21 -6.49
N VAL A 157 -22.63 -10.01 -6.75
CA VAL A 157 -22.51 -8.98 -5.70
C VAL A 157 -23.89 -8.40 -5.34
N MET A 158 -24.79 -8.25 -6.31
CA MET A 158 -26.16 -7.80 -6.05
C MET A 158 -26.94 -8.83 -5.22
N GLU A 159 -26.89 -10.11 -5.59
CA GLU A 159 -27.49 -11.19 -4.81
C GLU A 159 -26.97 -11.21 -3.37
N ALA A 160 -25.64 -11.15 -3.19
CA ALA A 160 -25.05 -11.10 -1.86
C ALA A 160 -25.50 -9.87 -1.06
N ARG A 161 -25.72 -8.72 -1.70
CA ARG A 161 -26.23 -7.52 -1.02
C ARG A 161 -27.70 -7.65 -0.62
N GLU A 162 -28.53 -8.24 -1.46
CA GLU A 162 -29.94 -8.52 -1.14
C GLU A 162 -30.05 -9.49 0.06
N GLU A 163 -29.18 -10.52 0.09
CA GLU A 163 -29.04 -11.40 1.26
C GLU A 163 -28.64 -10.62 2.51
N LEU A 164 -27.64 -9.74 2.40
CA LEU A 164 -27.15 -8.93 3.52
C LEU A 164 -28.22 -7.96 4.05
N GLU A 165 -29.00 -7.32 3.17
CA GLU A 165 -30.08 -6.40 3.56
C GLU A 165 -31.24 -7.09 4.30
N SER A 166 -31.46 -8.39 4.06
CA SER A 166 -32.47 -9.20 4.73
C SER A 166 -31.96 -9.97 5.94
N ALA A 167 -30.62 -10.03 6.15
CA ALA A 167 -29.98 -10.79 7.21
C ALA A 167 -29.98 -10.03 8.55
N GLU A 168 -30.05 -10.74 9.66
CA GLU A 168 -29.96 -10.19 11.02
C GLU A 168 -29.01 -11.01 11.90
N GLY A 169 -28.33 -10.34 12.84
CA GLY A 169 -27.55 -10.98 13.89
C GLY A 169 -26.45 -11.93 13.38
N GLU A 170 -26.58 -13.23 13.65
CA GLU A 170 -25.57 -14.23 13.26
C GLU A 170 -25.50 -14.46 11.74
N GLU A 171 -26.57 -14.20 10.99
CA GLU A 171 -26.56 -14.33 9.53
C GLU A 171 -25.65 -13.27 8.89
N VAL A 172 -25.67 -12.02 9.39
CA VAL A 172 -24.77 -10.96 8.95
C VAL A 172 -23.31 -11.38 9.17
N LYS A 173 -23.00 -11.95 10.34
CA LYS A 173 -21.65 -12.42 10.63
C LYS A 173 -21.21 -13.53 9.66
N ALA A 174 -22.06 -14.50 9.42
CA ALA A 174 -21.77 -15.60 8.48
C ALA A 174 -21.49 -15.06 7.05
N LEU A 175 -22.29 -14.10 6.57
CA LEU A 175 -22.07 -13.44 5.27
C LEU A 175 -20.76 -12.66 5.23
N MET A 176 -20.40 -11.97 6.32
CA MET A 176 -19.15 -11.23 6.42
C MET A 176 -17.92 -12.14 6.48
N GLU A 177 -18.01 -13.29 7.16
CA GLU A 177 -16.98 -14.32 7.18
C GLU A 177 -16.80 -14.93 5.78
N ALA A 178 -17.88 -15.32 5.11
CA ALA A 178 -17.83 -15.82 3.75
C ALA A 178 -17.22 -14.79 2.76
N ASN A 179 -17.54 -13.51 2.95
CA ASN A 179 -16.93 -12.46 2.16
C ASN A 179 -15.43 -12.30 2.46
N ALA A 180 -15.01 -12.44 3.72
CA ALA A 180 -13.59 -12.38 4.09
C ALA A 180 -12.78 -13.50 3.40
N GLU A 181 -13.31 -14.72 3.36
CA GLU A 181 -12.70 -15.86 2.64
C GLU A 181 -12.61 -15.59 1.13
N ARG A 182 -13.66 -14.99 0.52
CA ARG A 182 -13.63 -14.59 -0.90
C ARG A 182 -12.53 -13.56 -1.17
N VAL A 183 -12.42 -12.54 -0.32
CA VAL A 183 -11.39 -11.50 -0.44
C VAL A 183 -9.99 -12.10 -0.29
N GLU A 184 -9.78 -13.02 0.65
CA GLU A 184 -8.51 -13.70 0.83
C GLU A 184 -8.13 -14.53 -0.41
N LYS A 185 -9.08 -15.33 -0.93
CA LYS A 185 -8.89 -16.12 -2.15
C LYS A 185 -8.52 -15.24 -3.35
N VAL A 186 -9.29 -14.19 -3.61
CA VAL A 186 -9.04 -13.28 -4.74
C VAL A 186 -7.72 -12.54 -4.56
N THR A 187 -7.32 -12.23 -3.32
CA THR A 187 -6.02 -11.63 -3.02
C THR A 187 -4.87 -12.58 -3.38
N ALA A 188 -5.00 -13.86 -3.06
CA ALA A 188 -4.01 -14.88 -3.43
C ALA A 188 -3.94 -15.09 -4.96
N GLU A 189 -5.08 -15.07 -5.65
CA GLU A 189 -5.14 -15.12 -7.11
C GLU A 189 -4.44 -13.90 -7.75
N LEU A 190 -4.62 -12.70 -7.17
CA LEU A 190 -3.97 -11.48 -7.61
C LEU A 190 -2.45 -11.57 -7.43
N GLU A 191 -1.98 -12.07 -6.27
CA GLU A 191 -0.56 -12.25 -5.99
C GLU A 191 0.09 -13.20 -7.00
N ASP A 192 -0.55 -14.34 -7.27
CA ASP A 192 -0.07 -15.32 -8.24
C ASP A 192 -0.08 -14.75 -9.67
N ALA A 193 -1.15 -14.05 -10.08
CA ALA A 193 -1.24 -13.44 -11.39
C ALA A 193 -0.15 -12.39 -11.62
N ILE A 194 0.12 -11.52 -10.63
CA ILE A 194 1.22 -10.54 -10.71
C ILE A 194 2.58 -11.25 -10.76
N GLY A 195 2.75 -12.32 -9.98
CA GLY A 195 3.99 -13.11 -9.97
C GLY A 195 4.30 -13.80 -11.29
N ARG A 196 3.27 -14.12 -12.08
CA ARG A 196 3.38 -14.72 -13.44
C ARG A 196 3.27 -13.70 -14.56
N GLU A 197 3.12 -12.42 -14.23
CA GLU A 197 2.86 -11.33 -15.20
C GLU A 197 1.59 -11.55 -16.04
N ASP A 198 0.60 -12.28 -15.49
CA ASP A 198 -0.73 -12.42 -16.10
C ASP A 198 -1.58 -11.19 -15.77
N TRP A 199 -1.32 -10.12 -16.52
CA TRP A 199 -1.94 -8.82 -16.29
C TRP A 199 -3.45 -8.83 -16.50
N ALA A 200 -3.95 -9.67 -17.40
CA ALA A 200 -5.38 -9.81 -17.62
C ALA A 200 -6.08 -10.42 -16.40
N GLN A 201 -5.49 -11.47 -15.80
CA GLN A 201 -6.01 -12.05 -14.56
C GLN A 201 -5.84 -11.08 -13.39
N ALA A 202 -4.71 -10.39 -13.27
CA ALA A 202 -4.46 -9.41 -12.22
C ALA A 202 -5.50 -8.29 -12.25
N LYS A 203 -5.83 -7.76 -13.44
CA LYS A 203 -6.89 -6.75 -13.63
C LYS A 203 -8.25 -7.26 -13.15
N ARG A 204 -8.63 -8.48 -13.52
CA ARG A 204 -9.88 -9.12 -13.08
C ARG A 204 -9.94 -9.24 -11.55
N SER A 205 -8.87 -9.73 -10.92
CA SER A 205 -8.80 -9.89 -9.47
C SER A 205 -8.92 -8.54 -8.74
N VAL A 206 -8.32 -7.48 -9.27
CA VAL A 206 -8.45 -6.11 -8.71
C VAL A 206 -9.90 -5.62 -8.79
N ILE A 207 -10.59 -5.85 -9.92
CA ILE A 207 -12.00 -5.50 -10.09
C ILE A 207 -12.87 -6.28 -9.10
N GLN A 208 -12.65 -7.59 -8.93
CA GLN A 208 -13.35 -8.41 -7.95
C GLN A 208 -13.14 -7.91 -6.53
N LEU A 209 -11.90 -7.59 -6.13
CA LEU A 209 -11.61 -7.03 -4.81
C LEU A 209 -12.35 -5.72 -4.57
N ARG A 210 -12.48 -4.85 -5.56
CA ARG A 210 -13.22 -3.59 -5.45
C ARG A 210 -14.69 -3.82 -5.09
N TYR A 211 -15.32 -4.81 -5.71
CA TYR A 211 -16.72 -5.15 -5.45
C TYR A 211 -16.89 -5.78 -4.06
N TRP A 212 -16.06 -6.75 -3.69
CA TRP A 212 -16.16 -7.43 -2.39
C TRP A 212 -15.76 -6.55 -1.21
N GLU A 213 -14.83 -5.61 -1.39
CA GLU A 213 -14.56 -4.57 -0.39
C GLU A 213 -15.73 -3.59 -0.23
N SER A 214 -16.47 -3.32 -1.30
CA SER A 214 -17.71 -2.52 -1.25
C SER A 214 -18.82 -3.24 -0.48
N PHE A 215 -18.96 -4.55 -0.66
CA PHE A 215 -19.85 -5.40 0.13
C PHE A 215 -19.47 -5.37 1.61
N LYS A 216 -18.21 -5.54 1.95
CA LYS A 216 -17.71 -5.45 3.33
C LYS A 216 -18.10 -4.14 4.01
N ARG A 217 -17.96 -3.01 3.32
CA ARG A 217 -18.34 -1.70 3.86
C ARG A 217 -19.83 -1.56 4.12
N ALA A 218 -20.67 -2.17 3.29
CA ALA A 218 -22.10 -2.20 3.50
C ALA A 218 -22.46 -2.98 4.78
N GLY A 219 -21.88 -4.17 4.97
CA GLY A 219 -22.13 -4.99 6.15
C GLY A 219 -21.65 -4.36 7.46
N GLN A 220 -20.51 -3.65 7.45
CA GLN A 220 -20.03 -2.94 8.65
C GLN A 220 -20.96 -1.81 9.14
N GLY A 221 -21.81 -1.27 8.27
CA GLY A 221 -22.85 -0.30 8.66
C GLY A 221 -24.09 -0.95 9.30
N MET A 222 -24.19 -2.28 9.28
CA MET A 222 -25.35 -3.04 9.81
C MET A 222 -25.01 -3.74 11.14
N GLU A 223 -23.76 -3.75 11.57
CA GLU A 223 -23.30 -4.35 12.84
C GLU A 223 -23.53 -3.46 14.08
N VAL A 224 -24.35 -2.37 13.99
CA VAL A 224 -24.59 -1.41 15.08
C VAL A 224 -25.91 -1.70 15.80
#